data_3602d9ca218dd965c374249a796da236
#
_entry.id   3602d9ca218dd965c374249a796da236
#
_cell.length_a   1.000
_cell.length_b   1.000
_cell.length_c   1.000
_cell.angle_alpha   90.00
_cell.angle_beta   90.00
_cell.angle_gamma   90.00
#
_symmetry.space_group_name_H-M   'P 1'
#
loop_
_entity.id
_entity.type
_entity.pdbx_description
1 polymer ?
#
loop_
_entity_poly.entity_id
_entity_poly.type
_entity_poly.pdbx_seq_one_letter_code
_entity_poly.pdbx_strand_id
1 'polypeptide(L)'
;MPPPAQSKNAAKREAKLAARREAKRLRRGGVAPPETDLLPHVDKRSAGCHRYKVLLWYDGKGFKGWMPQCPPGVAPLRTVGSVVEQAFRLALGTKVRVHPSGRTDSGVTASGQVVQVSGPYPPVP
;
A
#
# COMPACT_ATOMS: atom_id res chain seq x y z
N MET A 1 -6.62 33.79 -20.94
CA MET A 1 -6.54 33.65 -19.48
C MET A 1 -5.22 33.01 -19.12
N PRO A 2 -4.40 33.64 -18.32
CA PRO A 2 -3.22 32.97 -17.81
C PRO A 2 -3.64 31.78 -16.92
N PRO A 3 -2.89 30.67 -16.92
CA PRO A 3 -3.19 29.55 -16.04
C PRO A 3 -3.12 30.02 -14.57
N PRO A 4 -3.98 29.47 -13.68
CA PRO A 4 -3.96 29.85 -12.27
C PRO A 4 -2.56 29.60 -11.70
N ALA A 5 -2.03 30.58 -10.99
CA ALA A 5 -0.75 30.49 -10.32
C ALA A 5 -0.76 29.27 -9.40
N GLN A 6 0.02 28.24 -9.77
CA GLN A 6 0.19 27.08 -8.92
C GLN A 6 0.76 27.55 -7.58
N SER A 7 -0.01 27.35 -6.53
CA SER A 7 0.39 27.75 -5.19
C SER A 7 1.79 27.19 -4.87
N LYS A 8 2.70 28.04 -4.35
CA LYS A 8 4.05 27.63 -3.89
C LYS A 8 4.01 26.38 -3.00
N ASN A 9 2.89 26.19 -2.29
CA ASN A 9 2.64 24.99 -1.47
C ASN A 9 2.36 23.73 -2.30
N ALA A 10 1.73 23.85 -3.48
CA ALA A 10 1.51 22.71 -4.37
C ALA A 10 2.84 22.20 -4.95
N ALA A 11 3.67 23.10 -5.45
CA ALA A 11 5.00 22.76 -5.97
C ALA A 11 5.90 22.12 -4.89
N LYS A 12 5.87 22.64 -3.66
CA LYS A 12 6.62 22.07 -2.53
C LYS A 12 6.13 20.67 -2.15
N ARG A 13 4.82 20.42 -2.19
CA ARG A 13 4.23 19.08 -1.95
C ARG A 13 4.64 18.10 -3.05
N GLU A 14 4.61 18.52 -4.29
CA GLU A 14 4.98 17.71 -5.45
C GLU A 14 6.47 17.35 -5.43
N ALA A 15 7.35 18.31 -5.15
CA ALA A 15 8.78 18.06 -4.97
C ALA A 15 9.06 17.08 -3.81
N LYS A 16 8.38 17.22 -2.68
CA LYS A 16 8.50 16.29 -1.55
C LYS A 16 8.02 14.88 -1.91
N LEU A 17 6.96 14.76 -2.69
CA LEU A 17 6.45 13.47 -3.16
C LEU A 17 7.41 12.82 -4.14
N ALA A 18 7.98 13.59 -5.08
CA ALA A 18 8.97 13.11 -6.03
C ALA A 18 10.23 12.62 -5.31
N ALA A 19 10.74 13.37 -4.33
CA ALA A 19 11.88 12.96 -3.51
C ALA A 19 11.61 11.66 -2.73
N ARG A 20 10.40 11.50 -2.19
CA ARG A 20 10.01 10.23 -1.52
C ARG A 20 9.94 9.05 -2.49
N ARG A 21 9.45 9.28 -3.72
CA ARG A 21 9.41 8.24 -4.78
C ARG A 21 10.83 7.82 -5.17
N GLU A 22 11.71 8.79 -5.36
CA GLU A 22 13.11 8.53 -5.71
C GLU A 22 13.85 7.79 -4.59
N ALA A 23 13.71 8.24 -3.34
CA ALA A 23 14.28 7.55 -2.18
C ALA A 23 13.76 6.11 -2.06
N LYS A 24 12.48 5.87 -2.36
CA LYS A 24 11.89 4.53 -2.37
C LYS A 24 12.46 3.68 -3.52
N ARG A 25 12.68 4.28 -4.70
CA ARG A 25 13.31 3.62 -5.85
C ARG A 25 14.73 3.19 -5.55
N LEU A 26 15.52 4.08 -4.94
CA LEU A 26 16.90 3.78 -4.54
C LEU A 26 16.97 2.66 -3.50
N ARG A 27 16.08 2.67 -2.51
CA ARG A 27 15.97 1.59 -1.52
C ARG A 27 15.62 0.22 -2.12
N ARG A 28 14.93 0.21 -3.27
CA ARG A 28 14.57 -1.01 -4.01
C ARG A 28 15.65 -1.45 -5.00
N GLY A 29 16.85 -0.89 -4.93
CA GLY A 29 17.94 -1.22 -5.85
C GLY A 29 17.66 -0.86 -7.31
N GLY A 30 16.87 0.19 -7.55
CA GLY A 30 16.51 0.64 -8.91
C GLY A 30 15.42 -0.20 -9.59
N VAL A 31 14.87 -1.20 -8.92
CA VAL A 31 13.75 -2.00 -9.46
C VAL A 31 12.51 -1.12 -9.63
N ALA A 32 11.88 -1.19 -10.80
CA ALA A 32 10.63 -0.48 -11.06
C ALA A 32 9.56 -0.84 -10.02
N PRO A 33 8.74 0.12 -9.57
CA PRO A 33 7.64 -0.19 -8.67
C PRO A 33 6.67 -1.17 -9.33
N PRO A 34 6.04 -2.08 -8.57
CA PRO A 34 5.01 -2.93 -9.13
C PRO A 34 3.88 -2.08 -9.72
N GLU A 35 3.24 -2.57 -10.74
CA GLU A 35 2.16 -1.88 -11.46
C GLU A 35 1.08 -1.33 -10.52
N THR A 36 0.78 -2.06 -9.45
CA THR A 36 -0.16 -1.65 -8.41
C THR A 36 0.27 -0.40 -7.63
N ASP A 37 1.56 -0.05 -7.64
CA ASP A 37 2.05 1.19 -7.00
C ASP A 37 1.77 2.44 -7.86
N LEU A 38 1.40 2.25 -9.12
CA LEU A 38 1.00 3.31 -10.06
C LEU A 38 -0.50 3.63 -9.98
N LEU A 39 -1.27 2.83 -9.26
CA LEU A 39 -2.70 3.05 -9.08
C LEU A 39 -3.00 4.38 -8.37
N PRO A 40 -4.13 5.00 -8.68
CA PRO A 40 -4.54 6.24 -8.03
C PRO A 40 -4.74 6.05 -6.53
N HIS A 41 -4.39 7.06 -5.77
CA HIS A 41 -4.60 7.08 -4.32
C HIS A 41 -5.97 7.67 -4.01
N VAL A 42 -6.81 6.92 -3.32
CA VAL A 42 -8.08 7.45 -2.81
C VAL A 42 -7.81 8.23 -1.52
N ASP A 43 -8.29 9.47 -1.48
CA ASP A 43 -8.24 10.24 -0.24
C ASP A 43 -9.17 9.60 0.80
N LYS A 44 -8.59 9.27 1.96
CA LYS A 44 -9.32 8.67 3.08
C LYS A 44 -10.43 9.56 3.64
N ARG A 45 -10.42 10.83 3.29
CA ARG A 45 -11.43 11.82 3.70
C ARG A 45 -12.51 12.05 2.65
N SER A 46 -12.38 11.44 1.46
CA SER A 46 -13.39 11.56 0.42
C SER A 46 -14.66 10.80 0.81
N ALA A 47 -15.81 11.31 0.40
CA ALA A 47 -17.11 10.69 0.66
C ALA A 47 -17.24 9.26 0.08
N GLY A 48 -16.41 8.91 -0.90
CA GLY A 48 -16.39 7.58 -1.51
C GLY A 48 -15.42 6.59 -0.84
N CYS A 49 -14.73 6.96 0.24
CA CYS A 49 -13.79 6.09 0.92
C CYS A 49 -14.46 5.43 2.13
N HIS A 50 -14.54 4.12 2.09
CA HIS A 50 -15.12 3.30 3.16
C HIS A 50 -14.03 2.54 3.92
N ARG A 51 -14.34 2.17 5.16
CA ARG A 51 -13.48 1.33 6.00
C ARG A 51 -14.12 -0.03 6.15
N TYR A 52 -13.33 -1.05 5.84
CA TYR A 52 -13.75 -2.44 5.95
C TYR A 52 -12.97 -3.11 7.06
N LYS A 53 -13.67 -3.90 7.87
CA LYS A 53 -13.08 -4.89 8.77
C LYS A 53 -13.05 -6.21 8.01
N VAL A 54 -11.86 -6.76 7.85
CA VAL A 54 -11.65 -8.03 7.13
C VAL A 54 -10.99 -9.02 8.07
N LEU A 55 -11.47 -10.24 8.07
CA LEU A 55 -10.83 -11.35 8.77
C LEU A 55 -10.03 -12.17 7.76
N LEU A 56 -8.80 -12.48 8.13
CA LEU A 56 -7.88 -13.23 7.29
C LEU A 56 -7.40 -14.49 7.99
N TRP A 57 -7.35 -15.56 7.23
CA TRP A 57 -6.67 -16.81 7.59
C TRP A 57 -5.50 -16.98 6.63
N TYR A 58 -4.33 -17.26 7.15
CA TYR A 58 -3.17 -17.50 6.32
C TYR A 58 -2.16 -18.46 6.98
N ASP A 59 -1.49 -19.26 6.16
CA ASP A 59 -0.30 -19.99 6.56
C ASP A 59 0.92 -19.07 6.41
N GLY A 60 1.60 -18.82 7.51
CA GLY A 60 2.77 -17.94 7.55
C GLY A 60 4.04 -18.54 6.99
N LYS A 61 4.04 -19.84 6.64
CA LYS A 61 5.20 -20.50 6.04
C LYS A 61 5.60 -19.82 4.72
N GLY A 62 6.88 -19.51 4.58
CA GLY A 62 7.40 -18.82 3.40
C GLY A 62 7.16 -17.31 3.38
N PHE A 63 6.51 -16.73 4.38
CA PHE A 63 6.39 -15.30 4.56
C PHE A 63 7.39 -14.76 5.61
N LYS A 64 7.89 -13.57 5.36
CA LYS A 64 8.78 -12.84 6.27
C LYS A 64 8.02 -11.90 7.21
N GLY A 65 6.99 -12.43 7.86
CA GLY A 65 6.11 -11.69 8.74
C GLY A 65 5.03 -10.87 8.02
N TRP A 66 4.36 -10.02 8.77
CA TRP A 66 3.28 -9.17 8.24
C TRP A 66 3.81 -7.91 7.55
N MET A 67 4.74 -7.20 8.19
CA MET A 67 5.16 -5.87 7.73
C MET A 67 6.00 -5.94 6.47
N PRO A 68 5.69 -5.14 5.44
CA PRO A 68 6.52 -5.02 4.25
C PRO A 68 7.96 -4.64 4.60
N GLN A 69 8.91 -5.40 4.10
CA GLN A 69 10.33 -5.19 4.31
C GLN A 69 11.02 -5.04 2.95
N CYS A 70 11.73 -3.93 2.79
CA CYS A 70 12.51 -3.64 1.60
C CYS A 70 13.95 -3.31 2.00
N PRO A 71 14.80 -4.33 2.25
CA PRO A 71 16.20 -4.10 2.56
C PRO A 71 16.90 -3.35 1.43
N PRO A 72 17.89 -2.49 1.71
CA PRO A 72 18.64 -1.79 0.67
C PRO A 72 19.33 -2.78 -0.28
N GLY A 73 19.22 -2.55 -1.59
CA GLY A 73 19.87 -3.35 -2.62
C GLY A 73 19.33 -4.77 -2.81
N VAL A 74 18.25 -5.13 -2.14
CA VAL A 74 17.59 -6.44 -2.25
C VAL A 74 16.15 -6.26 -2.67
N ALA A 75 15.60 -7.23 -3.42
CA ALA A 75 14.18 -7.24 -3.74
C ALA A 75 13.32 -7.23 -2.46
N PRO A 76 12.14 -6.60 -2.48
CA PRO A 76 11.24 -6.60 -1.34
C PRO A 76 10.94 -8.02 -0.88
N LEU A 77 11.04 -8.26 0.42
CA LEU A 77 10.74 -9.57 0.99
C LEU A 77 9.23 -9.86 0.88
N ARG A 78 8.91 -11.12 0.63
CA ARG A 78 7.52 -11.57 0.59
C ARG A 78 6.94 -11.58 2.00
N THR A 79 5.99 -10.69 2.27
CA THR A 79 5.28 -10.58 3.54
C THR A 79 3.79 -10.74 3.34
N VAL A 80 3.08 -11.17 4.38
CA VAL A 80 1.62 -11.35 4.32
C VAL A 80 0.95 -10.01 3.97
N GLY A 81 1.35 -8.93 4.62
CA GLY A 81 0.79 -7.61 4.39
C GLY A 81 0.98 -7.12 2.96
N SER A 82 2.14 -7.37 2.34
CA SER A 82 2.38 -6.96 0.95
C SER A 82 1.51 -7.71 -0.04
N VAL A 83 1.30 -9.02 0.16
CA VAL A 83 0.44 -9.84 -0.70
C VAL A 83 -1.02 -9.43 -0.55
N VAL A 84 -1.49 -9.22 0.68
CA VAL A 84 -2.87 -8.79 0.95
C VAL A 84 -3.13 -7.39 0.39
N GLU A 85 -2.22 -6.43 0.59
CA GLU A 85 -2.34 -5.10 -0.02
C GLU A 85 -2.41 -5.17 -1.54
N GLN A 86 -1.57 -5.99 -2.17
CA GLN A 86 -1.58 -6.15 -3.62
C GLN A 86 -2.90 -6.74 -4.12
N ALA A 87 -3.44 -7.75 -3.45
CA ALA A 87 -4.72 -8.35 -3.81
C ALA A 87 -5.85 -7.32 -3.74
N PHE A 88 -5.92 -6.51 -2.68
CA PHE A 88 -6.92 -5.45 -2.57
C PHE A 88 -6.72 -4.33 -3.60
N ARG A 89 -5.49 -3.96 -3.91
CA ARG A 89 -5.20 -2.98 -4.96
C ARG A 89 -5.67 -3.43 -6.34
N LEU A 90 -5.46 -4.70 -6.66
CA LEU A 90 -5.95 -5.28 -7.91
C LEU A 90 -7.48 -5.34 -7.95
N ALA A 91 -8.11 -5.76 -6.87
CA ALA A 91 -9.57 -5.88 -6.79
C ALA A 91 -10.28 -4.52 -6.84
N LEU A 92 -9.74 -3.50 -6.20
CA LEU A 92 -10.36 -2.17 -6.08
C LEU A 92 -9.86 -1.18 -7.14
N GLY A 93 -8.82 -1.51 -7.90
CA GLY A 93 -8.21 -0.62 -8.90
C GLY A 93 -7.59 0.65 -8.32
N THR A 94 -7.36 0.70 -7.00
CA THR A 94 -6.83 1.87 -6.30
C THR A 94 -5.75 1.49 -5.31
N LYS A 95 -4.94 2.46 -4.93
CA LYS A 95 -3.89 2.27 -3.94
C LYS A 95 -4.49 2.24 -2.54
N VAL A 96 -4.54 1.06 -1.94
CA VAL A 96 -5.02 0.85 -0.57
C VAL A 96 -3.90 0.47 0.37
N ARG A 97 -4.11 0.68 1.66
CA ARG A 97 -3.27 0.16 2.73
C ARG A 97 -4.10 -0.75 3.64
N VAL A 98 -3.46 -1.82 4.06
CA VAL A 98 -4.04 -2.78 4.99
C VAL A 98 -3.37 -2.60 6.35
N HIS A 99 -4.17 -2.35 7.37
CA HIS A 99 -3.70 -2.15 8.74
C HIS A 99 -4.10 -3.35 9.59
N PRO A 100 -3.14 -4.16 10.09
CA PRO A 100 -3.46 -5.29 10.95
C PRO A 100 -3.77 -4.80 12.38
N SER A 101 -4.61 -5.55 13.08
CA SER A 101 -4.82 -5.34 14.53
C SER A 101 -3.61 -5.80 15.35
N GLY A 102 -2.88 -6.79 14.85
CA GLY A 102 -1.64 -7.30 15.43
C GLY A 102 -0.65 -7.67 14.34
N ARG A 103 0.63 -7.48 14.60
CA ARG A 103 1.70 -7.89 13.68
C ARG A 103 2.08 -9.33 13.99
N THR A 104 2.28 -10.13 12.95
CA THR A 104 2.82 -11.48 13.07
C THR A 104 4.26 -11.51 12.58
N ASP A 105 5.09 -12.31 13.24
CA ASP A 105 6.49 -12.50 12.89
C ASP A 105 6.67 -13.47 11.72
N SER A 106 7.90 -13.62 11.26
CA SER A 106 8.26 -14.53 10.17
C SER A 106 7.81 -15.95 10.47
N GLY A 107 7.11 -16.58 9.53
CA GLY A 107 6.63 -17.94 9.64
C GLY A 107 5.38 -18.17 10.50
N VAL A 108 4.86 -17.12 11.14
CA VAL A 108 3.68 -17.24 12.01
C VAL A 108 2.40 -17.31 11.19
N THR A 109 1.61 -18.33 11.47
CA THR A 109 0.28 -18.57 10.91
C THR A 109 -0.79 -17.87 11.75
N ALA A 110 -1.84 -17.37 11.12
CA ALA A 110 -2.99 -16.80 11.81
C ALA A 110 -4.30 -17.43 11.32
N SER A 111 -5.19 -17.69 12.28
CA SER A 111 -6.54 -18.17 12.02
C SER A 111 -7.59 -17.16 12.50
N GLY A 112 -7.59 -15.96 11.91
CA GLY A 112 -8.51 -14.89 12.26
C GLY A 112 -7.84 -13.54 12.51
N GLN A 113 -6.79 -13.21 11.76
CA GLN A 113 -6.21 -11.88 11.81
C GLN A 113 -7.22 -10.84 11.35
N VAL A 114 -7.47 -9.86 12.18
CA VAL A 114 -8.33 -8.74 11.84
C VAL A 114 -7.52 -7.64 11.19
N VAL A 115 -7.96 -7.18 10.04
CA VAL A 115 -7.33 -6.07 9.33
C VAL A 115 -8.35 -5.01 8.96
N GLN A 116 -7.91 -3.77 8.93
CA GLN A 116 -8.67 -2.65 8.40
C GLN A 116 -8.17 -2.32 7.00
N VAL A 117 -9.09 -2.26 6.06
CA VAL A 117 -8.84 -1.81 4.69
C VAL A 117 -9.66 -0.56 4.45
N SER A 118 -9.03 0.48 3.87
CA SER A 118 -9.72 1.71 3.48
C SER A 118 -9.66 1.87 1.97
N GLY A 119 -10.81 2.02 1.34
CA GLY A 119 -10.90 2.13 -0.12
C GLY A 119 -12.32 2.43 -0.60
N PRO A 120 -12.51 2.53 -1.92
CA PRO A 120 -13.83 2.67 -2.51
C PRO A 120 -14.66 1.41 -2.28
N TYR A 121 -15.97 1.49 -2.54
CA TYR A 121 -16.78 0.28 -2.60
C TYR A 121 -16.20 -0.67 -3.66
N PRO A 122 -16.14 -1.98 -3.35
CA PRO A 122 -15.81 -2.94 -4.38
C PRO A 122 -16.87 -2.86 -5.48
N PRO A 123 -16.48 -3.05 -6.76
CA PRO A 123 -17.45 -3.15 -7.82
C PRO A 123 -18.44 -4.26 -7.47
N VAL A 124 -19.71 -3.90 -7.43
CA VAL A 124 -20.78 -4.87 -7.21
C VAL A 124 -20.78 -5.83 -8.39
N PRO A 125 -20.70 -7.13 -8.16
CA PRO A 125 -20.74 -8.10 -9.24
C PRO A 125 -22.07 -8.05 -10.01
#